data_5c83996363c4cac4d646b27f5626d7cf
#
_entry.id   5c83996363c4cac4d646b27f5626d7cf
#
_cell.length_a   1.000
_cell.length_b   1.000
_cell.length_c   1.000
_cell.angle_alpha   90.00
_cell.angle_beta   90.00
_cell.angle_gamma   90.00
#
_symmetry.space_group_name_H-M   'P 1'
#
loop_
_entity.id
_entity.type
_entity.pdbx_description
1 polymer ?
#
loop_
_entity_poly.entity_id
_entity_poly.type
_entity_poly.pdbx_seq_one_letter_code
_entity_poly.pdbx_strand_id
1 'polypeptide(L)'
;MVATINDAPVSTTTIQARPLATIEPNMTPAQIMKMLLEAGVHFGHQTKRWNPKMRPYIFTERNGIHIIDLAQTVTGLEQAAAFVEELAAQGGKLLFVGTKKQAQDVIAEESTRCGQFFVNKRWPGGMLTNFNTTRTRLRYLGELEAQKARGEFEMRTKKEASKLNEQIRKLTEVLGGIKGMPDLPSAMFVIDPHKERIAMLEALRLEIPVIAIGDTNADPDEIDYVVPGNDDAIRSIKIIT
;
A
#
# COMPACT_ATOMS: atom_id res chain seq x y z
N MET A 1 63.96 1.60 -1.06
CA MET A 1 63.08 0.56 -0.47
C MET A 1 61.72 1.20 -0.33
N VAL A 2 60.79 0.88 -1.23
CA VAL A 2 59.42 1.34 -1.21
C VAL A 2 58.56 0.17 -0.73
N ALA A 3 57.90 0.34 0.41
CA ALA A 3 57.03 -0.68 0.99
C ALA A 3 55.68 -0.68 0.24
N THR A 4 55.38 -1.82 -0.37
CA THR A 4 54.12 -2.17 -1.01
C THR A 4 53.07 -2.43 0.08
N ILE A 5 52.00 -1.62 0.10
CA ILE A 5 50.83 -1.82 0.95
C ILE A 5 49.97 -2.89 0.26
N ASN A 6 49.77 -4.01 0.94
CA ASN A 6 48.87 -5.10 0.52
C ASN A 6 47.42 -4.65 0.80
N ASP A 7 46.68 -4.33 -0.24
CA ASP A 7 45.23 -4.23 -0.19
C ASP A 7 44.58 -5.62 -0.15
N ALA A 8 44.12 -6.03 1.02
CA ALA A 8 43.28 -7.22 1.16
C ALA A 8 41.82 -6.85 0.70
N PRO A 9 41.16 -7.72 -0.09
CA PRO A 9 39.82 -7.44 -0.54
C PRO A 9 38.82 -7.50 0.65
N VAL A 10 38.11 -6.40 0.87
CA VAL A 10 37.00 -6.34 1.81
C VAL A 10 35.89 -7.26 1.29
N SER A 11 35.69 -8.39 1.95
CA SER A 11 34.58 -9.30 1.66
C SER A 11 33.25 -8.61 1.96
N THR A 12 32.55 -8.18 0.91
CA THR A 12 31.18 -7.70 0.99
C THR A 12 30.28 -8.90 1.30
N THR A 13 30.02 -9.15 2.57
CA THR A 13 29.01 -10.13 2.97
C THR A 13 27.66 -9.61 2.51
N THR A 14 27.17 -10.12 1.40
CA THR A 14 25.78 -9.91 0.95
C THR A 14 24.88 -10.53 2.01
N ILE A 15 24.30 -9.67 2.86
CA ILE A 15 23.24 -10.07 3.80
C ILE A 15 22.05 -10.47 2.93
N GLN A 16 21.89 -11.77 2.68
CA GLN A 16 20.68 -12.31 2.09
C GLN A 16 19.54 -11.98 3.04
N ALA A 17 18.62 -11.12 2.58
CA ALA A 17 17.43 -10.79 3.33
C ALA A 17 16.64 -12.08 3.58
N ARG A 18 16.51 -12.45 4.85
CA ARG A 18 15.71 -13.59 5.28
C ARG A 18 14.28 -13.35 4.75
N PRO A 19 13.64 -14.34 4.09
CA PRO A 19 12.26 -14.17 3.65
C PRO A 19 11.40 -13.82 4.86
N LEU A 20 10.53 -12.82 4.71
CA LEU A 20 9.59 -12.45 5.76
C LEU A 20 8.65 -13.63 6.00
N ALA A 21 8.52 -14.03 7.25
CA ALA A 21 7.53 -15.03 7.63
C ALA A 21 6.13 -14.42 7.45
N THR A 22 5.21 -15.18 6.91
CA THR A 22 3.79 -14.81 6.77
C THR A 22 3.05 -15.09 8.07
N ILE A 23 2.08 -14.25 8.43
CA ILE A 23 1.20 -14.51 9.58
C ILE A 23 0.21 -15.60 9.16
N GLU A 24 0.25 -16.72 9.86
CA GLU A 24 -0.64 -17.86 9.61
C GLU A 24 -1.85 -17.83 10.58
N PRO A 25 -3.04 -18.29 10.14
CA PRO A 25 -4.26 -18.19 10.95
C PRO A 25 -4.23 -18.90 12.30
N ASN A 26 -3.29 -19.85 12.50
CA ASN A 26 -3.14 -20.65 13.71
C ASN A 26 -2.04 -20.12 14.65
N MET A 27 -1.46 -18.98 14.35
CA MET A 27 -0.43 -18.38 15.22
C MET A 27 -1.03 -17.79 16.49
N THR A 28 -0.31 -17.96 17.60
CA THR A 28 -0.68 -17.30 18.86
C THR A 28 -0.38 -15.80 18.80
N PRO A 29 -1.11 -14.96 19.54
CA PRO A 29 -0.83 -13.52 19.62
C PRO A 29 0.62 -13.19 19.98
N ALA A 30 1.26 -14.01 20.82
CA ALA A 30 2.67 -13.84 21.18
C ALA A 30 3.63 -14.09 20.00
N GLN A 31 3.31 -15.05 19.14
CA GLN A 31 4.09 -15.32 17.92
C GLN A 31 3.93 -14.19 16.92
N ILE A 32 2.70 -13.71 16.70
CA ILE A 32 2.41 -12.57 15.84
C ILE A 32 3.15 -11.34 16.35
N MET A 33 3.06 -11.02 17.63
CA MET A 33 3.75 -9.88 18.23
C MET A 33 5.27 -9.93 18.04
N LYS A 34 5.88 -11.13 18.17
CA LYS A 34 7.31 -11.31 17.91
C LYS A 34 7.68 -11.00 16.46
N MET A 35 6.87 -11.46 15.50
CA MET A 35 7.09 -11.19 14.07
C MET A 35 6.94 -9.71 13.75
N LEU A 36 5.91 -9.04 14.30
CA LEU A 36 5.71 -7.60 14.15
C LEU A 36 6.89 -6.81 14.73
N LEU A 37 7.43 -7.24 15.88
CA LEU A 37 8.62 -6.63 16.48
C LEU A 37 9.85 -6.76 15.58
N GLU A 38 10.09 -7.95 15.03
CA GLU A 38 11.22 -8.23 14.11
C GLU A 38 11.09 -7.47 12.78
N ALA A 39 9.86 -7.22 12.32
CA ALA A 39 9.57 -6.42 11.13
C ALA A 39 9.71 -4.90 11.38
N GLY A 40 9.79 -4.46 12.64
CA GLY A 40 9.92 -3.06 13.02
C GLY A 40 8.60 -2.28 12.97
N VAL A 41 7.46 -2.97 13.12
CA VAL A 41 6.12 -2.36 13.12
C VAL A 41 5.92 -1.39 14.28
N HIS A 42 6.61 -1.60 15.39
CA HIS A 42 6.53 -0.79 16.61
C HIS A 42 7.16 0.60 16.51
N PHE A 43 7.93 0.91 15.48
CA PHE A 43 8.51 2.24 15.30
C PHE A 43 7.50 3.19 14.68
N GLY A 44 7.15 4.24 15.41
CA GLY A 44 6.34 5.33 14.89
C GLY A 44 7.16 6.52 14.43
N HIS A 45 6.50 7.62 14.19
CA HIS A 45 7.12 8.88 13.78
C HIS A 45 7.77 9.62 14.96
N GLN A 46 8.55 10.66 14.63
CA GLN A 46 9.12 11.56 15.62
C GLN A 46 8.02 12.24 16.46
N THR A 47 8.29 12.47 17.73
CA THR A 47 7.35 13.07 18.69
C THR A 47 6.82 14.47 18.27
N LYS A 48 7.51 15.15 17.34
CA LYS A 48 7.06 16.44 16.77
C LYS A 48 5.98 16.29 15.69
N ARG A 49 5.77 15.08 15.17
CA ARG A 49 4.89 14.79 14.01
C ARG A 49 3.79 13.80 14.34
N TRP A 50 3.27 13.85 15.53
CA TRP A 50 2.23 12.93 15.95
C TRP A 50 0.85 13.58 16.01
N ASN A 51 -0.20 12.75 15.94
CA ASN A 51 -1.57 13.15 16.20
C ASN A 51 -1.92 12.79 17.66
N PRO A 52 -2.38 13.73 18.51
CA PRO A 52 -2.79 13.41 19.87
C PRO A 52 -3.86 12.33 20.00
N LYS A 53 -4.71 12.16 19.01
CA LYS A 53 -5.72 11.10 18.95
C LYS A 53 -5.11 9.69 18.87
N MET A 54 -3.86 9.58 18.40
CA MET A 54 -3.13 8.30 18.37
C MET A 54 -2.56 7.88 19.74
N ARG A 55 -2.73 8.69 20.78
CA ARG A 55 -2.23 8.38 22.13
C ARG A 55 -2.61 6.99 22.66
N PRO A 56 -3.83 6.47 22.45
CA PRO A 56 -4.21 5.11 22.90
C PRO A 56 -3.37 3.99 22.27
N TYR A 57 -2.77 4.23 21.11
CA TYR A 57 -1.97 3.27 20.35
C TYR A 57 -0.47 3.41 20.59
N ILE A 58 -0.04 4.38 21.41
CA ILE A 58 1.37 4.64 21.72
C ILE A 58 1.70 4.04 23.08
N PHE A 59 2.67 3.10 23.08
CA PHE A 59 3.16 2.46 24.29
C PHE A 59 4.07 3.40 25.09
N THR A 60 5.05 4.02 24.42
CA THR A 60 6.05 4.90 25.05
C THR A 60 6.74 5.80 24.03
N GLU A 61 7.66 6.61 24.50
CA GLU A 61 8.60 7.39 23.70
C GLU A 61 10.03 6.97 24.01
N ARG A 62 10.86 6.83 22.98
CA ARG A 62 12.28 6.55 23.11
C ARG A 62 13.09 7.31 22.06
N ASN A 63 14.09 8.07 22.52
CA ASN A 63 14.99 8.86 21.64
C ASN A 63 14.23 9.82 20.69
N GLY A 64 13.12 10.43 21.14
CA GLY A 64 12.31 11.34 20.33
C GLY A 64 11.47 10.67 19.25
N ILE A 65 11.26 9.35 19.34
CA ILE A 65 10.42 8.54 18.46
C ILE A 65 9.34 7.86 19.30
N HIS A 66 8.10 7.88 18.86
CA HIS A 66 7.03 7.13 19.48
C HIS A 66 7.17 5.64 19.20
N ILE A 67 6.89 4.83 20.21
CA ILE A 67 6.83 3.36 20.10
C ILE A 67 5.37 2.95 20.14
N ILE A 68 4.91 2.28 19.10
CA ILE A 68 3.54 1.81 18.95
C ILE A 68 3.33 0.56 19.82
N ASP A 69 2.17 0.46 20.44
CA ASP A 69 1.76 -0.71 21.21
C ASP A 69 1.36 -1.86 20.29
N LEU A 70 2.21 -2.86 20.20
CA LEU A 70 1.98 -4.05 19.36
C LEU A 70 0.78 -4.90 19.81
N ALA A 71 0.33 -4.80 21.06
CA ALA A 71 -0.89 -5.48 21.48
C ALA A 71 -2.12 -4.88 20.77
N GLN A 72 -2.16 -3.56 20.63
CA GLN A 72 -3.18 -2.87 19.85
C GLN A 72 -3.07 -3.20 18.35
N THR A 73 -1.84 -3.37 17.84
CA THR A 73 -1.62 -3.79 16.44
C THR A 73 -2.20 -5.18 16.19
N VAL A 74 -1.96 -6.13 17.07
CA VAL A 74 -2.52 -7.51 16.96
C VAL A 74 -4.05 -7.46 16.97
N THR A 75 -4.65 -6.73 17.91
CA THR A 75 -6.11 -6.58 17.99
C THR A 75 -6.68 -5.94 16.71
N GLY A 76 -6.04 -4.86 16.21
CA GLY A 76 -6.45 -4.21 14.96
C GLY A 76 -6.35 -5.13 13.74
N LEU A 77 -5.28 -5.93 13.66
CA LEU A 77 -5.11 -6.95 12.61
C LEU A 77 -6.20 -8.02 12.65
N GLU A 78 -6.53 -8.53 13.83
CA GLU A 78 -7.59 -9.54 14.00
C GLU A 78 -8.95 -8.99 13.56
N GLN A 79 -9.27 -7.75 13.94
CA GLN A 79 -10.51 -7.08 13.52
C GLN A 79 -10.56 -6.83 12.01
N ALA A 80 -9.47 -6.33 11.44
CA ALA A 80 -9.36 -6.09 10.02
C ALA A 80 -9.45 -7.39 9.21
N ALA A 81 -8.79 -8.46 9.66
CA ALA A 81 -8.82 -9.76 9.01
C ALA A 81 -10.23 -10.36 9.02
N ALA A 82 -10.93 -10.33 10.15
CA ALA A 82 -12.30 -10.82 10.25
C ALA A 82 -13.25 -10.05 9.31
N PHE A 83 -13.12 -8.73 9.23
CA PHE A 83 -13.89 -7.91 8.31
C PHE A 83 -13.60 -8.25 6.84
N VAL A 84 -12.32 -8.40 6.46
CA VAL A 84 -11.92 -8.74 5.10
C VAL A 84 -12.38 -10.15 4.71
N GLU A 85 -12.34 -11.11 5.64
CA GLU A 85 -12.85 -12.46 5.44
C GLU A 85 -14.36 -12.46 5.14
N GLU A 86 -15.14 -11.73 5.91
CA GLU A 86 -16.58 -11.57 5.67
C GLU A 86 -16.85 -10.88 4.33
N LEU A 87 -16.13 -9.78 4.03
CA LEU A 87 -16.22 -9.07 2.76
C LEU A 87 -15.94 -9.99 1.57
N ALA A 88 -14.87 -10.80 1.66
CA ALA A 88 -14.46 -11.72 0.60
C ALA A 88 -15.50 -12.85 0.41
N ALA A 89 -16.06 -13.38 1.50
CA ALA A 89 -17.13 -14.39 1.46
C ALA A 89 -18.38 -13.87 0.73
N GLN A 90 -18.68 -12.60 0.81
CA GLN A 90 -19.77 -11.94 0.08
C GLN A 90 -19.40 -11.55 -1.36
N GLY A 91 -18.19 -11.85 -1.81
CA GLY A 91 -17.69 -11.46 -3.14
C GLY A 91 -17.34 -9.97 -3.27
N GLY A 92 -17.20 -9.27 -2.15
CA GLY A 92 -16.80 -7.86 -2.10
C GLY A 92 -15.43 -7.62 -2.70
N LYS A 93 -15.18 -6.38 -3.13
CA LYS A 93 -13.93 -5.96 -3.75
C LYS A 93 -13.17 -5.03 -2.81
N LEU A 94 -11.90 -5.33 -2.59
CA LEU A 94 -10.98 -4.53 -1.80
C LEU A 94 -10.07 -3.72 -2.73
N LEU A 95 -9.93 -2.42 -2.44
CA LEU A 95 -8.99 -1.55 -3.15
C LEU A 95 -7.81 -1.21 -2.25
N PHE A 96 -6.63 -1.68 -2.61
CA PHE A 96 -5.39 -1.35 -1.92
C PHE A 96 -4.85 0.00 -2.39
N VAL A 97 -4.50 0.88 -1.44
CA VAL A 97 -4.02 2.23 -1.74
C VAL A 97 -2.75 2.52 -0.97
N GLY A 98 -1.69 2.92 -1.68
CA GLY A 98 -0.45 3.35 -1.07
C GLY A 98 0.53 3.86 -2.11
N THR A 99 0.67 5.18 -2.18
CA THR A 99 1.55 5.85 -3.14
C THR A 99 2.96 6.09 -2.60
N LYS A 100 3.20 5.73 -1.35
CA LYS A 100 4.52 5.80 -0.70
C LYS A 100 5.49 4.85 -1.40
N LYS A 101 6.72 5.28 -1.68
CA LYS A 101 7.70 4.47 -2.41
C LYS A 101 7.90 3.09 -1.79
N GLN A 102 7.89 3.00 -0.46
CA GLN A 102 8.04 1.77 0.29
C GLN A 102 6.85 0.81 0.14
N ALA A 103 5.65 1.36 -0.13
CA ALA A 103 4.41 0.60 -0.26
C ALA A 103 4.11 0.14 -1.68
N GLN A 104 4.64 0.84 -2.71
CA GLN A 104 4.23 0.67 -4.10
C GLN A 104 4.33 -0.76 -4.61
N ASP A 105 5.47 -1.41 -4.36
CA ASP A 105 5.74 -2.75 -4.88
C ASP A 105 5.01 -3.82 -4.04
N VAL A 106 4.96 -3.63 -2.71
CA VAL A 106 4.23 -4.52 -1.80
C VAL A 106 2.74 -4.55 -2.15
N ILE A 107 2.12 -3.38 -2.33
CA ILE A 107 0.70 -3.28 -2.70
C ILE A 107 0.44 -3.96 -4.04
N ALA A 108 1.28 -3.74 -5.05
CA ALA A 108 1.09 -4.37 -6.35
C ALA A 108 1.23 -5.91 -6.28
N GLU A 109 2.21 -6.41 -5.50
CA GLU A 109 2.44 -7.84 -5.30
C GLU A 109 1.25 -8.48 -4.58
N GLU A 110 0.88 -7.97 -3.40
CA GLU A 110 -0.13 -8.58 -2.55
C GLU A 110 -1.55 -8.47 -3.11
N SER A 111 -1.92 -7.31 -3.68
CA SER A 111 -3.22 -7.16 -4.34
C SER A 111 -3.37 -8.09 -5.55
N THR A 112 -2.30 -8.27 -6.33
CA THR A 112 -2.30 -9.21 -7.46
C THR A 112 -2.41 -10.66 -6.97
N ARG A 113 -1.70 -11.02 -5.88
CA ARG A 113 -1.75 -12.34 -5.26
C ARG A 113 -3.17 -12.74 -4.84
N CYS A 114 -3.92 -11.81 -4.27
CA CYS A 114 -5.31 -12.05 -3.83
C CYS A 114 -6.37 -11.69 -4.89
N GLY A 115 -5.97 -11.31 -6.11
CA GLY A 115 -6.89 -10.98 -7.21
C GLY A 115 -7.72 -9.72 -6.97
N GLN A 116 -7.19 -8.77 -6.19
CA GLN A 116 -7.85 -7.52 -5.86
C GLN A 116 -7.22 -6.32 -6.61
N PHE A 117 -7.76 -5.13 -6.41
CA PHE A 117 -7.40 -3.92 -7.13
C PHE A 117 -6.44 -3.05 -6.31
N PHE A 118 -5.65 -2.20 -6.99
CA PHE A 118 -4.71 -1.32 -6.29
C PHE A 118 -4.47 0.02 -6.99
N VAL A 119 -4.03 0.99 -6.18
CA VAL A 119 -3.47 2.27 -6.62
C VAL A 119 -2.16 2.50 -5.88
N ASN A 120 -1.04 2.41 -6.58
CA ASN A 120 0.29 2.47 -5.97
C ASN A 120 1.19 3.61 -6.47
N LYS A 121 0.76 4.43 -7.43
CA LYS A 121 1.60 5.54 -7.95
C LYS A 121 1.05 6.90 -7.54
N ARG A 122 -0.10 7.26 -8.00
CA ARG A 122 -0.75 8.53 -7.70
C ARG A 122 -2.26 8.35 -7.65
N TRP A 123 -2.88 8.87 -6.62
CA TRP A 123 -4.34 8.97 -6.55
C TRP A 123 -4.80 10.19 -7.36
N PRO A 124 -5.52 10.03 -8.48
CA PRO A 124 -6.16 11.16 -9.17
C PRO A 124 -7.43 11.54 -8.41
N GLY A 125 -7.56 12.82 -8.06
CA GLY A 125 -8.80 13.31 -7.44
C GLY A 125 -10.03 12.99 -8.26
N GLY A 126 -11.09 12.55 -7.59
CA GLY A 126 -12.33 12.10 -8.23
C GLY A 126 -12.29 10.65 -8.75
N MET A 127 -11.30 9.84 -8.34
CA MET A 127 -11.18 8.46 -8.80
C MET A 127 -12.43 7.64 -8.45
N LEU A 128 -12.96 7.78 -7.26
CA LEU A 128 -14.16 7.09 -6.79
C LEU A 128 -15.39 8.00 -6.87
N THR A 129 -15.30 9.24 -6.41
CA THR A 129 -16.43 10.19 -6.41
C THR A 129 -16.90 10.57 -7.82
N ASN A 130 -16.06 10.43 -8.84
CA ASN A 130 -16.41 10.59 -10.25
C ASN A 130 -16.08 9.32 -11.04
N PHE A 131 -16.52 8.17 -10.54
CA PHE A 131 -16.19 6.86 -11.08
C PHE A 131 -16.59 6.66 -12.54
N ASN A 132 -17.67 7.29 -13.00
CA ASN A 132 -18.07 7.24 -14.41
C ASN A 132 -16.99 7.79 -15.36
N THR A 133 -16.33 8.88 -14.96
CA THR A 133 -15.19 9.43 -15.72
C THR A 133 -13.98 8.51 -15.65
N THR A 134 -13.70 7.92 -14.49
CA THR A 134 -12.63 6.93 -14.33
C THR A 134 -12.88 5.70 -15.19
N ARG A 135 -14.11 5.19 -15.24
CA ARG A 135 -14.54 4.08 -16.09
C ARG A 135 -14.36 4.40 -17.59
N THR A 136 -14.68 5.64 -18.01
CA THR A 136 -14.45 6.08 -19.39
C THR A 136 -12.96 6.08 -19.75
N ARG A 137 -12.08 6.52 -18.83
CA ARG A 137 -10.62 6.49 -19.04
C ARG A 137 -10.08 5.05 -19.06
N LEU A 138 -10.62 4.14 -18.26
CA LEU A 138 -10.28 2.71 -18.28
C LEU A 138 -10.65 2.06 -19.63
N ARG A 139 -11.85 2.35 -20.16
CA ARG A 139 -12.25 1.88 -21.48
C ARG A 139 -11.31 2.41 -22.56
N TYR A 140 -11.01 3.70 -22.54
CA TYR A 140 -10.07 4.32 -23.47
C TYR A 140 -8.68 3.67 -23.41
N LEU A 141 -8.17 3.36 -22.23
CA LEU A 141 -6.93 2.61 -22.07
C LEU A 141 -7.01 1.24 -22.74
N GLY A 142 -8.09 0.48 -22.49
CA GLY A 142 -8.32 -0.81 -23.12
C GLY A 142 -8.41 -0.73 -24.66
N GLU A 143 -9.05 0.30 -25.20
CA GLU A 143 -9.12 0.55 -26.64
C GLU A 143 -7.73 0.82 -27.26
N LEU A 144 -6.92 1.67 -26.61
CA LEU A 144 -5.56 1.94 -27.05
C LEU A 144 -4.67 0.69 -27.04
N GLU A 145 -4.76 -0.12 -25.99
CA GLU A 145 -4.02 -1.39 -25.89
C GLU A 145 -4.46 -2.38 -26.96
N ALA A 146 -5.77 -2.47 -27.24
CA ALA A 146 -6.30 -3.33 -28.30
C ALA A 146 -5.84 -2.85 -29.69
N GLN A 147 -5.85 -1.55 -29.97
CA GLN A 147 -5.30 -0.99 -31.21
C GLN A 147 -3.81 -1.31 -31.37
N LYS A 148 -3.03 -1.18 -30.30
CA LYS A 148 -1.62 -1.54 -30.29
C LYS A 148 -1.41 -3.03 -30.58
N ALA A 149 -2.18 -3.90 -29.94
CA ALA A 149 -2.10 -5.36 -30.15
C ALA A 149 -2.46 -5.77 -31.57
N ARG A 150 -3.35 -5.03 -32.27
CA ARG A 150 -3.69 -5.25 -33.68
C ARG A 150 -2.67 -4.66 -34.66
N GLY A 151 -1.59 -4.04 -34.19
CA GLY A 151 -0.57 -3.44 -35.05
C GLY A 151 -0.97 -2.09 -35.69
N GLU A 152 -2.11 -1.50 -35.29
CA GLU A 152 -2.61 -0.25 -35.89
C GLU A 152 -1.65 0.94 -35.70
N PHE A 153 -0.76 0.88 -34.69
CA PHE A 153 0.23 1.92 -34.45
C PHE A 153 1.36 1.92 -35.50
N GLU A 154 1.62 0.79 -36.14
CA GLU A 154 2.64 0.65 -37.18
C GLU A 154 2.23 1.33 -38.48
N MET A 155 0.90 1.48 -38.71
CA MET A 155 0.34 2.19 -39.85
C MET A 155 0.32 3.71 -39.67
N ARG A 156 0.65 4.22 -38.48
CA ARG A 156 0.67 5.66 -38.16
C ARG A 156 2.06 6.26 -38.31
N THR A 157 2.14 7.60 -38.34
CA THR A 157 3.44 8.26 -38.31
C THR A 157 4.19 7.94 -36.99
N LYS A 158 5.53 7.89 -37.03
CA LYS A 158 6.36 7.63 -35.83
C LYS A 158 6.03 8.56 -34.65
N LYS A 159 5.70 9.83 -34.96
CA LYS A 159 5.34 10.84 -33.95
C LYS A 159 4.00 10.53 -33.29
N GLU A 160 3.01 10.09 -34.05
CA GLU A 160 1.68 9.72 -33.54
C GLU A 160 1.76 8.42 -32.71
N ALA A 161 2.45 7.39 -33.23
CA ALA A 161 2.67 6.14 -32.51
C ALA A 161 3.39 6.37 -31.16
N SER A 162 4.40 7.25 -31.14
CA SER A 162 5.10 7.63 -29.91
C SER A 162 4.16 8.31 -28.89
N LYS A 163 3.30 9.24 -29.34
CA LYS A 163 2.30 9.90 -28.47
C LYS A 163 1.31 8.89 -27.87
N LEU A 164 0.81 7.96 -28.68
CA LEU A 164 -0.14 6.95 -28.21
C LEU A 164 0.52 5.99 -27.21
N ASN A 165 1.75 5.55 -27.46
CA ASN A 165 2.50 4.74 -26.49
C ASN A 165 2.73 5.49 -25.17
N GLU A 166 3.03 6.79 -25.22
CA GLU A 166 3.19 7.61 -24.02
C GLU A 166 1.86 7.78 -23.26
N GLN A 167 0.73 7.87 -23.96
CA GLN A 167 -0.59 7.91 -23.34
C GLN A 167 -0.91 6.59 -22.63
N ILE A 168 -0.67 5.44 -23.29
CA ILE A 168 -0.82 4.12 -22.66
C ILE A 168 0.01 4.06 -21.40
N ARG A 169 1.31 4.41 -21.47
CA ARG A 169 2.22 4.37 -20.32
C ARG A 169 1.68 5.19 -19.14
N LYS A 170 1.28 6.45 -19.37
CA LYS A 170 0.73 7.34 -18.34
C LYS A 170 -0.57 6.83 -17.73
N LEU A 171 -1.48 6.31 -18.57
CA LEU A 171 -2.75 5.77 -18.09
C LEU A 171 -2.54 4.47 -17.31
N THR A 172 -1.68 3.57 -17.78
CA THR A 172 -1.34 2.32 -17.09
C THR A 172 -0.66 2.60 -15.74
N GLU A 173 0.20 3.60 -15.67
CA GLU A 173 0.87 3.99 -14.42
C GLU A 173 -0.12 4.42 -13.34
N VAL A 174 -1.21 5.09 -13.70
CA VAL A 174 -2.19 5.64 -12.75
C VAL A 174 -3.39 4.72 -12.54
N LEU A 175 -3.85 4.05 -13.60
CA LEU A 175 -5.11 3.29 -13.61
C LEU A 175 -4.91 1.78 -13.79
N GLY A 176 -3.68 1.33 -14.03
CA GLY A 176 -3.40 -0.08 -14.35
C GLY A 176 -3.88 -1.05 -13.25
N GLY A 177 -3.71 -0.69 -11.99
CA GLY A 177 -4.10 -1.54 -10.87
C GLY A 177 -5.61 -1.63 -10.62
N ILE A 178 -6.40 -0.76 -11.24
CA ILE A 178 -7.88 -0.81 -11.18
C ILE A 178 -8.51 -1.25 -12.51
N LYS A 179 -7.67 -1.74 -13.44
CA LYS A 179 -8.13 -2.25 -14.72
C LYS A 179 -9.01 -3.48 -14.49
N GLY A 180 -10.22 -3.44 -14.99
CA GLY A 180 -11.21 -4.51 -14.78
C GLY A 180 -12.05 -4.36 -13.51
N MET A 181 -11.88 -3.30 -12.72
CA MET A 181 -12.77 -3.01 -11.60
C MET A 181 -14.16 -2.60 -12.14
N PRO A 182 -15.21 -3.40 -11.88
CA PRO A 182 -16.50 -3.18 -12.52
C PRO A 182 -17.26 -2.00 -11.93
N ASP A 183 -17.20 -1.87 -10.60
CA ASP A 183 -17.93 -0.90 -9.80
C ASP A 183 -17.05 -0.34 -8.66
N LEU A 184 -17.60 0.51 -7.80
CA LEU A 184 -16.92 1.00 -6.61
C LEU A 184 -16.47 -0.16 -5.73
N PRO A 185 -15.32 -0.04 -5.06
CA PRO A 185 -14.86 -1.07 -4.13
C PRO A 185 -15.76 -1.12 -2.90
N SER A 186 -15.89 -2.31 -2.31
CA SER A 186 -16.67 -2.54 -1.10
C SER A 186 -15.93 -2.10 0.16
N ALA A 187 -14.60 -2.03 0.11
CA ALA A 187 -13.74 -1.47 1.16
C ALA A 187 -12.41 -1.01 0.57
N MET A 188 -11.67 -0.21 1.34
CA MET A 188 -10.33 0.24 1.01
C MET A 188 -9.32 -0.20 2.08
N PHE A 189 -8.13 -0.63 1.65
CA PHE A 189 -6.97 -0.83 2.51
C PHE A 189 -5.93 0.25 2.18
N VAL A 190 -5.64 1.13 3.15
CA VAL A 190 -4.84 2.33 2.94
C VAL A 190 -3.55 2.27 3.76
N ILE A 191 -2.42 2.56 3.11
CA ILE A 191 -1.13 2.73 3.78
C ILE A 191 -0.83 4.22 3.85
N ASP A 192 -0.55 4.74 5.04
CA ASP A 192 -0.34 6.16 5.33
C ASP A 192 -1.58 7.02 4.98
N PRO A 193 -2.66 6.95 5.77
CA PRO A 193 -3.88 7.72 5.52
C PRO A 193 -3.66 9.23 5.52
N HIS A 194 -2.64 9.72 6.23
CA HIS A 194 -2.28 11.13 6.21
C HIS A 194 -1.81 11.58 4.83
N LYS A 195 -1.01 10.76 4.14
CA LYS A 195 -0.54 11.03 2.78
C LYS A 195 -1.63 10.81 1.74
N GLU A 196 -2.44 9.79 1.91
CA GLU A 196 -3.53 9.44 0.99
C GLU A 196 -4.84 10.20 1.30
N ARG A 197 -4.72 11.42 1.82
CA ARG A 197 -5.82 12.26 2.30
C ARG A 197 -6.99 12.38 1.31
N ILE A 198 -6.70 12.51 0.01
CA ILE A 198 -7.75 12.64 -1.02
C ILE A 198 -8.53 11.32 -1.13
N ALA A 199 -7.85 10.19 -1.12
CA ALA A 199 -8.49 8.87 -1.16
C ALA A 199 -9.39 8.65 0.07
N MET A 200 -8.91 9.01 1.27
CA MET A 200 -9.66 8.95 2.51
C MET A 200 -10.95 9.78 2.46
N LEU A 201 -10.86 11.02 1.99
CA LEU A 201 -12.03 11.89 1.86
C LEU A 201 -13.05 11.39 0.82
N GLU A 202 -12.58 10.75 -0.25
CA GLU A 202 -13.48 10.15 -1.24
C GLU A 202 -14.17 8.90 -0.69
N ALA A 203 -13.45 8.06 0.06
CA ALA A 203 -14.01 6.90 0.75
C ALA A 203 -15.10 7.32 1.75
N LEU A 204 -14.77 8.27 2.63
CA LEU A 204 -15.70 8.81 3.62
C LEU A 204 -16.98 9.37 2.96
N ARG A 205 -16.83 10.11 1.86
CA ARG A 205 -17.98 10.68 1.13
C ARG A 205 -18.90 9.62 0.51
N LEU A 206 -18.34 8.47 0.17
CA LEU A 206 -19.06 7.36 -0.47
C LEU A 206 -19.43 6.27 0.54
N GLU A 207 -19.17 6.50 1.84
CA GLU A 207 -19.44 5.54 2.92
C GLU A 207 -18.75 4.18 2.68
N ILE A 208 -17.56 4.21 2.06
CA ILE A 208 -16.76 3.01 1.82
C ILE A 208 -15.88 2.77 3.06
N PRO A 209 -16.01 1.62 3.73
CA PRO A 209 -15.20 1.28 4.90
C PRO A 209 -13.71 1.29 4.60
N VAL A 210 -12.93 1.85 5.53
CA VAL A 210 -11.48 1.97 5.40
C VAL A 210 -10.76 1.18 6.48
N ILE A 211 -9.89 0.28 6.05
CA ILE A 211 -8.84 -0.34 6.85
C ILE A 211 -7.58 0.46 6.59
N ALA A 212 -6.84 0.87 7.61
CA ALA A 212 -5.58 1.56 7.35
C ALA A 212 -4.46 1.15 8.31
N ILE A 213 -3.23 1.08 7.74
CA ILE A 213 -2.02 1.11 8.56
C ILE A 213 -1.84 2.55 9.02
N GLY A 214 -2.12 2.79 10.30
CA GLY A 214 -2.02 4.11 10.93
C GLY A 214 -0.75 4.24 11.75
N ASP A 215 0.20 5.07 11.29
CA ASP A 215 1.33 5.48 12.13
C ASP A 215 0.88 6.58 13.11
N THR A 216 1.74 7.02 13.98
CA THR A 216 1.46 7.98 15.06
C THR A 216 1.02 9.37 14.58
N ASN A 217 1.10 9.67 13.29
CA ASN A 217 0.62 10.89 12.64
C ASN A 217 -0.79 10.77 12.02
N ALA A 218 -1.38 9.58 12.02
CA ALA A 218 -2.70 9.31 11.45
C ALA A 218 -3.83 9.94 12.30
N ASP A 219 -5.01 10.13 11.69
CA ASP A 219 -6.25 10.45 12.43
C ASP A 219 -7.11 9.17 12.53
N PRO A 220 -7.20 8.52 13.69
CA PRO A 220 -7.95 7.28 13.85
C PRO A 220 -9.46 7.47 13.70
N ASP A 221 -10.00 8.67 13.89
CA ASP A 221 -11.44 8.93 13.77
C ASP A 221 -11.94 8.82 12.32
N GLU A 222 -11.04 8.82 11.35
CA GLU A 222 -11.37 8.70 9.92
C GLU A 222 -11.19 7.28 9.37
N ILE A 223 -10.87 6.33 10.24
CA ILE A 223 -10.52 4.96 9.86
C ILE A 223 -11.46 4.00 10.59
N ASP A 224 -12.15 3.13 9.87
CA ASP A 224 -13.07 2.16 10.47
C ASP A 224 -12.32 1.02 11.18
N TYR A 225 -11.21 0.57 10.58
CA TYR A 225 -10.36 -0.49 11.12
C TYR A 225 -8.91 -0.02 11.18
N VAL A 226 -8.51 0.48 12.35
CA VAL A 226 -7.14 0.98 12.57
C VAL A 226 -6.21 -0.18 12.85
N VAL A 227 -5.17 -0.33 12.04
CA VAL A 227 -4.03 -1.21 12.32
C VAL A 227 -2.83 -0.32 12.68
N PRO A 228 -2.55 -0.10 13.98
CA PRO A 228 -1.44 0.76 14.37
C PRO A 228 -0.12 0.14 13.93
N GLY A 229 0.70 0.88 13.20
CA GLY A 229 1.95 0.31 12.71
C GLY A 229 2.77 1.29 11.88
N ASN A 230 4.04 0.95 11.71
CA ASN A 230 5.01 1.71 10.93
C ASN A 230 4.68 1.62 9.43
N ASP A 231 4.40 2.75 8.82
CA ASP A 231 4.07 2.88 7.39
C ASP A 231 5.28 3.28 6.52
N ASP A 232 6.48 3.41 7.11
CA ASP A 232 7.74 3.77 6.43
C ASP A 232 8.63 2.56 6.11
N ALA A 233 8.54 1.49 6.90
CA ALA A 233 9.38 0.33 6.74
C ALA A 233 8.74 -0.70 5.79
N ILE A 234 9.41 -1.07 4.70
CA ILE A 234 8.92 -2.08 3.73
C ILE A 234 8.53 -3.39 4.42
N ARG A 235 9.32 -3.83 5.42
CA ARG A 235 9.04 -5.07 6.16
C ARG A 235 7.76 -4.96 7.00
N SER A 236 7.53 -3.80 7.62
CA SER A 236 6.32 -3.52 8.38
C SER A 236 5.08 -3.54 7.48
N ILE A 237 5.15 -2.84 6.36
CA ILE A 237 4.08 -2.80 5.37
C ILE A 237 3.78 -4.22 4.88
N LYS A 238 4.81 -4.98 4.47
CA LYS A 238 4.64 -6.32 3.88
C LYS A 238 4.05 -7.35 4.85
N ILE A 239 4.32 -7.26 6.15
CA ILE A 239 3.79 -8.22 7.13
C ILE A 239 2.33 -7.91 7.50
N ILE A 240 1.89 -6.66 7.36
CA ILE A 240 0.53 -6.24 7.67
C ILE A 240 -0.40 -6.39 6.45
N THR A 241 0.13 -6.15 5.22
CA THR A 241 -0.63 -6.28 3.98
C THR A 241 -0.77 -7.73 3.55
#